data_70b5b75ca47611210997b3157d357cf4
#
_entry.id   70b5b75ca47611210997b3157d357cf4
#
_cell.length_a   1.000
_cell.length_b   1.000
_cell.length_c   1.000
_cell.angle_alpha   90.00
_cell.angle_beta   90.00
_cell.angle_gamma   90.00
#
_symmetry.space_group_name_H-M   'P 1'
#
loop_
_entity.id
_entity.type
_entity.pdbx_description
1 polymer ?
#
loop_
_entity_poly.entity_id
_entity_poly.type
_entity_poly.pdbx_seq_one_letter_code
_entity_poly.pdbx_strand_id
1 'polypeptide(L)'
;QELWSDPLADMALKYGSNLAVRSREAMDRGISKYFPIDKLKCYFAVDTVYVQNKLKVLLCPYTHKNWDLRFQKGEPVAPKFDVNAPDLYIPTMAFLTYVLEAGLVYGTQDRFCPDVLWTRTNMALTWLLVEVLLITLGLYLAALRMPMDIPEIVAYAGYKYVGIVLSVLAGLLLGRCGYYVALLWNSCAFILFMIQTMRLKILPDMDVAGRAQSVSAGRLRMYLTVAIAAVQPLLMLWLSSDLVL
;
A
#
# COMPACT_ATOMS: atom_id res chain seq x y z
N GLN A 1 -22.71 -24.11 -52.86
CA GLN A 1 -22.27 -24.98 -51.76
C GLN A 1 -22.73 -24.33 -50.46
N GLU A 2 -23.95 -24.61 -50.07
CA GLU A 2 -24.48 -24.25 -48.76
C GLU A 2 -23.90 -25.24 -47.77
N LEU A 3 -23.00 -24.73 -46.91
CA LEU A 3 -22.45 -25.49 -45.79
C LEU A 3 -23.58 -25.61 -44.75
N TRP A 4 -23.97 -26.84 -44.47
CA TRP A 4 -24.94 -27.21 -43.42
C TRP A 4 -24.59 -26.53 -42.09
N SER A 5 -25.35 -25.54 -41.71
CA SER A 5 -25.33 -25.03 -40.34
C SER A 5 -26.04 -26.05 -39.44
N ASP A 6 -25.25 -26.88 -38.77
CA ASP A 6 -25.75 -27.87 -37.81
C ASP A 6 -26.49 -27.14 -36.68
N PRO A 7 -27.82 -27.26 -36.57
CA PRO A 7 -28.58 -26.56 -35.51
C PRO A 7 -28.14 -27.00 -34.11
N LEU A 8 -27.50 -28.15 -33.99
CA LEU A 8 -26.90 -28.62 -32.73
C LEU A 8 -25.62 -27.89 -32.38
N ALA A 9 -24.78 -27.53 -33.36
CA ALA A 9 -23.57 -26.74 -33.15
C ALA A 9 -23.90 -25.32 -32.73
N ASP A 10 -24.92 -24.69 -33.30
CA ASP A 10 -25.39 -23.36 -32.90
C ASP A 10 -26.04 -23.37 -31.50
N MET A 11 -26.76 -24.42 -31.16
CA MET A 11 -27.26 -24.61 -29.79
C MET A 11 -26.12 -24.80 -28.77
N ALA A 12 -25.12 -25.63 -29.10
CA ALA A 12 -23.98 -25.86 -28.20
C ALA A 12 -23.14 -24.60 -28.00
N LEU A 13 -22.93 -23.78 -29.03
CA LEU A 13 -22.27 -22.48 -28.93
C LEU A 13 -23.07 -21.48 -28.11
N LYS A 14 -24.39 -21.38 -28.30
CA LYS A 14 -25.27 -20.55 -27.48
C LYS A 14 -25.32 -21.00 -26.02
N TYR A 15 -25.38 -22.30 -25.77
CA TYR A 15 -25.34 -22.81 -24.41
C TYR A 15 -23.99 -22.58 -23.73
N GLY A 16 -22.90 -22.83 -24.45
CA GLY A 16 -21.53 -22.58 -23.98
C GLY A 16 -21.28 -21.11 -23.67
N SER A 17 -21.71 -20.20 -24.55
CA SER A 17 -21.59 -18.76 -24.33
C SER A 17 -22.44 -18.26 -23.17
N ASN A 18 -23.69 -18.77 -23.04
CA ASN A 18 -24.56 -18.44 -21.91
C ASN A 18 -24.04 -18.98 -20.57
N LEU A 19 -23.45 -20.18 -20.55
CA LEU A 19 -22.78 -20.71 -19.36
C LEU A 19 -21.55 -19.89 -18.99
N ALA A 20 -20.73 -19.50 -19.95
CA ALA A 20 -19.57 -18.66 -19.74
C ALA A 20 -19.95 -17.26 -19.22
N VAL A 21 -21.01 -16.66 -19.73
CA VAL A 21 -21.54 -15.38 -19.24
C VAL A 21 -22.10 -15.53 -17.82
N ARG A 22 -22.88 -16.55 -17.54
CA ARG A 22 -23.45 -16.82 -16.21
C ARG A 22 -22.36 -17.15 -15.16
N SER A 23 -21.33 -17.90 -15.55
CA SER A 23 -20.21 -18.19 -14.66
C SER A 23 -19.36 -16.94 -14.38
N ARG A 24 -19.16 -16.06 -15.37
CA ARG A 24 -18.56 -14.74 -15.17
C ARG A 24 -19.38 -13.85 -14.24
N GLU A 25 -20.68 -13.74 -14.49
CA GLU A 25 -21.57 -12.95 -13.63
C GLU A 25 -21.70 -13.50 -12.22
N ALA A 26 -21.66 -14.82 -12.01
CA ALA A 26 -21.65 -15.44 -10.69
C ALA A 26 -20.31 -15.21 -9.98
N MET A 27 -19.20 -15.26 -10.72
CA MET A 27 -17.86 -14.97 -10.22
C MET A 27 -17.70 -13.49 -9.90
N ASP A 28 -18.18 -12.59 -10.77
CA ASP A 28 -18.18 -11.15 -10.52
C ASP A 28 -19.07 -10.76 -9.32
N ARG A 29 -20.22 -11.38 -9.16
CA ARG A 29 -21.08 -11.19 -7.98
C ARG A 29 -20.47 -11.75 -6.70
N GLY A 30 -19.77 -12.88 -6.76
CA GLY A 30 -19.06 -13.47 -5.63
C GLY A 30 -17.85 -12.61 -5.22
N ILE A 31 -17.06 -12.17 -6.19
CA ILE A 31 -15.87 -11.36 -5.97
C ILE A 31 -16.24 -9.93 -5.55
N SER A 32 -17.23 -9.31 -6.18
CA SER A 32 -17.66 -7.94 -5.84
C SER A 32 -18.29 -7.83 -4.45
N LYS A 33 -18.81 -8.92 -3.91
CA LYS A 33 -19.32 -8.95 -2.52
C LYS A 33 -18.19 -8.90 -1.49
N TYR A 34 -17.03 -9.50 -1.78
CA TYR A 34 -15.88 -9.56 -0.88
C TYR A 34 -14.79 -8.56 -1.27
N PHE A 35 -14.66 -8.22 -2.56
CA PHE A 35 -13.74 -7.23 -3.10
C PHE A 35 -14.51 -6.27 -4.01
N PRO A 36 -14.85 -5.07 -3.55
CA PRO A 36 -15.47 -4.05 -4.41
C PRO A 36 -14.44 -3.57 -5.44
N ILE A 37 -14.43 -4.21 -6.62
CA ILE A 37 -13.48 -3.95 -7.72
C ILE A 37 -13.50 -2.48 -8.12
N ASP A 38 -14.66 -1.82 -8.06
CA ASP A 38 -14.80 -0.41 -8.39
C ASP A 38 -14.09 0.50 -7.38
N LYS A 39 -14.12 0.15 -6.08
CA LYS A 39 -13.31 0.83 -5.07
C LYS A 39 -11.81 0.61 -5.31
N LEU A 40 -11.42 -0.62 -5.66
CA LEU A 40 -10.01 -0.93 -5.95
C LEU A 40 -9.49 -0.14 -7.16
N LYS A 41 -10.29 -0.02 -8.23
CA LYS A 41 -9.95 0.81 -9.40
C LYS A 41 -9.72 2.29 -9.01
N CYS A 42 -10.49 2.80 -8.04
CA CYS A 42 -10.31 4.16 -7.55
C CYS A 42 -8.92 4.37 -6.94
N TYR A 43 -8.38 3.40 -6.17
CA TYR A 43 -7.03 3.48 -5.60
C TYR A 43 -5.90 3.40 -6.63
N PHE A 44 -6.16 2.89 -7.84
CA PHE A 44 -5.22 2.90 -8.96
C PHE A 44 -5.44 4.06 -9.94
N ALA A 45 -6.46 4.89 -9.72
CA ALA A 45 -6.74 6.05 -10.55
C ALA A 45 -5.80 7.21 -10.18
N VAL A 46 -4.56 7.15 -10.66
CA VAL A 46 -3.50 8.14 -10.40
C VAL A 46 -3.05 8.82 -11.69
N ASP A 47 -2.46 10.02 -11.55
CA ASP A 47 -1.85 10.76 -12.64
C ASP A 47 -0.36 10.97 -12.34
N THR A 48 0.46 11.22 -13.36
CA THR A 48 1.90 11.45 -13.23
C THR A 48 2.21 12.61 -12.27
N VAL A 49 1.42 13.68 -12.34
CA VAL A 49 1.56 14.85 -11.45
C VAL A 49 1.28 14.47 -9.98
N TYR A 50 0.26 13.64 -9.76
CA TYR A 50 -0.04 13.09 -8.44
C TYR A 50 1.13 12.28 -7.89
N VAL A 51 1.65 11.34 -8.68
CA VAL A 51 2.77 10.46 -8.28
C VAL A 51 4.00 11.29 -7.89
N GLN A 52 4.37 12.28 -8.70
CA GLN A 52 5.50 13.17 -8.39
C GLN A 52 5.29 13.94 -7.08
N ASN A 53 4.11 14.51 -6.87
CA ASN A 53 3.80 15.26 -5.66
C ASN A 53 3.74 14.33 -4.44
N LYS A 54 3.17 13.14 -4.56
CA LYS A 54 3.12 12.14 -3.48
C LYS A 54 4.52 11.66 -3.09
N LEU A 55 5.40 11.40 -4.05
CA LEU A 55 6.79 11.04 -3.79
C LEU A 55 7.53 12.17 -3.06
N LYS A 56 7.30 13.44 -3.43
CA LYS A 56 7.86 14.58 -2.68
C LYS A 56 7.39 14.60 -1.22
N VAL A 57 6.10 14.33 -0.97
CA VAL A 57 5.56 14.28 0.39
C VAL A 57 6.13 13.09 1.17
N LEU A 58 6.35 11.94 0.54
CA LEU A 58 6.94 10.77 1.19
C LEU A 58 8.41 10.99 1.58
N LEU A 59 9.19 11.67 0.72
CA LEU A 59 10.63 11.89 0.94
C LEU A 59 10.94 13.14 1.78
N CYS A 60 10.08 14.15 1.69
CA CYS A 60 10.24 15.42 2.38
C CYS A 60 8.91 15.88 3.02
N PRO A 61 8.38 15.15 4.01
CA PRO A 61 7.10 15.49 4.66
C PRO A 61 7.15 16.84 5.39
N TYR A 62 8.34 17.34 5.72
CA TYR A 62 8.57 18.60 6.42
C TYR A 62 8.07 19.83 5.64
N THR A 63 8.01 19.73 4.31
CA THR A 63 7.58 20.84 3.45
C THR A 63 6.07 20.88 3.25
N HIS A 64 5.38 19.78 3.56
CA HIS A 64 3.93 19.67 3.35
C HIS A 64 3.18 20.20 4.56
N LYS A 65 2.31 21.22 4.34
CA LYS A 65 1.59 21.92 5.42
C LYS A 65 0.16 21.43 5.60
N ASN A 66 -0.51 21.04 4.50
CA ASN A 66 -1.92 20.69 4.50
C ASN A 66 -2.10 19.19 4.36
N TRP A 67 -2.40 18.53 5.46
CA TRP A 67 -2.59 17.07 5.52
C TRP A 67 -4.06 16.65 5.43
N ASP A 68 -4.99 17.62 5.39
CA ASP A 68 -6.42 17.36 5.38
C ASP A 68 -6.84 16.59 4.13
N LEU A 69 -7.67 15.56 4.33
CA LEU A 69 -8.28 14.81 3.24
C LEU A 69 -9.47 15.58 2.69
N ARG A 70 -9.58 15.66 1.38
CA ARG A 70 -10.75 16.25 0.71
C ARG A 70 -11.86 15.23 0.56
N PHE A 71 -13.05 15.61 1.01
CA PHE A 71 -14.27 14.81 0.83
C PHE A 71 -15.18 15.48 -0.21
N GLN A 72 -15.73 14.68 -1.09
CA GLN A 72 -16.73 15.11 -2.03
C GLN A 72 -17.97 14.23 -1.88
N LYS A 73 -19.11 14.85 -1.53
CA LYS A 73 -20.39 14.16 -1.22
C LYS A 73 -20.31 13.08 -0.12
N GLY A 74 -19.41 13.25 0.86
CA GLY A 74 -19.25 12.28 1.95
C GLY A 74 -18.34 11.09 1.65
N GLU A 75 -17.83 10.97 0.43
CA GLU A 75 -16.81 9.97 0.07
C GLU A 75 -15.43 10.61 -0.13
N PRO A 76 -14.33 9.92 0.20
CA PRO A 76 -12.99 10.42 -0.06
C PRO A 76 -12.79 10.58 -1.58
N VAL A 77 -12.18 11.68 -1.97
CA VAL A 77 -11.93 12.00 -3.38
C VAL A 77 -10.86 11.04 -3.92
N ALA A 78 -10.97 10.66 -5.21
CA ALA A 78 -9.98 9.80 -5.85
C ALA A 78 -8.57 10.38 -5.75
N PRO A 79 -7.50 9.54 -5.62
CA PRO A 79 -6.11 9.98 -5.46
C PRO A 79 -5.66 11.03 -6.48
N LYS A 80 -6.14 10.94 -7.71
CA LYS A 80 -5.83 11.90 -8.78
C LYS A 80 -6.06 13.38 -8.40
N PHE A 81 -7.02 13.66 -7.51
CA PHE A 81 -7.42 15.02 -7.15
C PHE A 81 -6.92 15.49 -5.77
N ASP A 82 -6.42 14.56 -4.95
CA ASP A 82 -5.91 14.86 -3.62
C ASP A 82 -4.62 14.08 -3.32
N VAL A 83 -3.52 14.79 -3.14
CA VAL A 83 -2.21 14.21 -2.82
C VAL A 83 -2.22 13.47 -1.48
N ASN A 84 -3.11 13.84 -0.55
CA ASN A 84 -3.20 13.20 0.76
C ASN A 84 -3.97 11.87 0.71
N ALA A 85 -4.80 11.66 -0.32
CA ALA A 85 -5.53 10.40 -0.48
C ALA A 85 -4.55 9.21 -0.64
N PRO A 86 -4.85 8.04 -0.02
CA PRO A 86 -4.05 6.83 -0.20
C PRO A 86 -4.25 6.26 -1.61
N ASP A 87 -3.17 5.74 -2.21
CA ASP A 87 -3.18 5.04 -3.48
C ASP A 87 -2.47 3.68 -3.36
N LEU A 88 -2.81 2.74 -4.22
CA LEU A 88 -2.14 1.43 -4.31
C LEU A 88 -1.10 1.36 -5.42
N TYR A 89 -1.07 2.36 -6.32
CA TYR A 89 -0.14 2.38 -7.44
C TYR A 89 1.31 2.54 -6.97
N ILE A 90 1.59 3.56 -6.16
CA ILE A 90 2.95 3.84 -5.67
C ILE A 90 3.49 2.67 -4.83
N PRO A 91 2.77 2.11 -3.84
CA PRO A 91 3.23 0.96 -3.08
C PRO A 91 3.53 -0.26 -3.95
N THR A 92 2.65 -0.56 -4.92
CA THR A 92 2.82 -1.72 -5.81
C THR A 92 4.05 -1.53 -6.70
N MET A 93 4.21 -0.36 -7.31
CA MET A 93 5.36 -0.07 -8.17
C MET A 93 6.66 -0.02 -7.38
N ALA A 94 6.65 0.54 -6.16
CA ALA A 94 7.81 0.55 -5.28
C ALA A 94 8.21 -0.87 -4.84
N PHE A 95 7.24 -1.74 -4.53
CA PHE A 95 7.51 -3.14 -4.22
C PHE A 95 8.13 -3.89 -5.41
N LEU A 96 7.58 -3.71 -6.63
CA LEU A 96 8.15 -4.29 -7.84
C LEU A 96 9.58 -3.77 -8.09
N THR A 97 9.81 -2.47 -7.91
CA THR A 97 11.14 -1.87 -8.04
C THR A 97 12.12 -2.45 -7.01
N TYR A 98 11.68 -2.65 -5.76
CA TYR A 98 12.48 -3.32 -4.73
C TYR A 98 12.91 -4.73 -5.14
N VAL A 99 12.01 -5.52 -5.73
CA VAL A 99 12.33 -6.88 -6.21
C VAL A 99 13.35 -6.83 -7.35
N LEU A 100 13.16 -5.91 -8.31
CA LEU A 100 14.11 -5.73 -9.42
C LEU A 100 15.49 -5.25 -8.92
N GLU A 101 15.50 -4.32 -7.97
CA GLU A 101 16.72 -3.81 -7.35
C GLU A 101 17.44 -4.90 -6.55
N ALA A 102 16.72 -5.74 -5.82
CA ALA A 102 17.30 -6.91 -5.16
C ALA A 102 17.99 -7.84 -6.17
N GLY A 103 17.33 -8.11 -7.30
CA GLY A 103 17.94 -8.87 -8.41
C GLY A 103 19.21 -8.22 -8.94
N LEU A 104 19.22 -6.90 -9.11
CA LEU A 104 20.38 -6.14 -9.56
C LEU A 104 21.53 -6.24 -8.54
N VAL A 105 21.26 -6.06 -7.25
CA VAL A 105 22.24 -6.15 -6.17
C VAL A 105 22.88 -7.53 -6.12
N TYR A 106 22.09 -8.60 -6.14
CA TYR A 106 22.61 -9.97 -6.18
C TYR A 106 23.39 -10.26 -7.46
N GLY A 107 22.99 -9.65 -8.60
CA GLY A 107 23.73 -9.74 -9.85
C GLY A 107 25.12 -9.08 -9.79
N THR A 108 25.22 -7.92 -9.16
CA THR A 108 26.52 -7.21 -9.00
C THR A 108 27.44 -7.90 -7.99
N GLN A 109 26.91 -8.72 -7.10
CA GLN A 109 27.67 -9.50 -6.10
C GLN A 109 28.01 -10.93 -6.57
N ASP A 110 27.71 -11.29 -7.81
CA ASP A 110 27.83 -12.67 -8.34
C ASP A 110 27.08 -13.73 -7.53
N ARG A 111 26.02 -13.33 -6.82
CA ARG A 111 25.17 -14.18 -5.98
C ARG A 111 23.76 -14.35 -6.56
N PHE A 112 23.55 -13.96 -7.79
CA PHE A 112 22.24 -14.06 -8.41
C PHE A 112 21.83 -15.52 -8.58
N CYS A 113 20.74 -15.89 -7.90
CA CYS A 113 20.04 -17.15 -8.10
C CYS A 113 18.54 -16.87 -8.08
N PRO A 114 17.75 -17.44 -8.99
CA PRO A 114 16.30 -17.25 -9.00
C PRO A 114 15.63 -17.63 -7.67
N ASP A 115 16.13 -18.68 -7.00
CA ASP A 115 15.62 -19.13 -5.70
C ASP A 115 15.82 -18.11 -4.59
N VAL A 116 16.95 -17.41 -4.59
CA VAL A 116 17.24 -16.35 -3.61
C VAL A 116 16.29 -15.18 -3.83
N LEU A 117 16.09 -14.77 -5.08
CA LEU A 117 15.16 -13.69 -5.40
C LEU A 117 13.72 -14.05 -5.04
N TRP A 118 13.30 -15.28 -5.33
CA TRP A 118 12.00 -15.80 -4.94
C TRP A 118 11.80 -15.79 -3.43
N THR A 119 12.77 -16.27 -2.67
CA THR A 119 12.73 -16.28 -1.20
C THR A 119 12.63 -14.88 -0.63
N ARG A 120 13.38 -13.91 -1.17
CA ARG A 120 13.34 -12.50 -0.74
C ARG A 120 12.00 -11.85 -1.04
N THR A 121 11.46 -12.08 -2.22
CA THR A 121 10.15 -11.56 -2.61
C THR A 121 9.06 -12.09 -1.69
N ASN A 122 9.04 -13.40 -1.43
CA ASN A 122 8.06 -14.01 -0.52
C ASN A 122 8.22 -13.49 0.91
N MET A 123 9.46 -13.32 1.40
CA MET A 123 9.73 -12.77 2.72
C MET A 123 9.19 -11.34 2.84
N ALA A 124 9.47 -10.48 1.86
CA ALA A 124 8.98 -9.11 1.84
C ALA A 124 7.44 -9.03 1.79
N LEU A 125 6.81 -9.89 0.99
CA LEU A 125 5.35 -9.99 0.91
C LEU A 125 4.74 -10.51 2.23
N THR A 126 5.35 -11.54 2.83
CA THR A 126 4.90 -12.09 4.11
C THR A 126 4.96 -11.03 5.22
N TRP A 127 6.06 -10.27 5.31
CA TRP A 127 6.17 -9.19 6.27
C TRP A 127 5.14 -8.08 6.04
N LEU A 128 4.85 -7.73 4.79
CA LEU A 128 3.78 -6.79 4.47
C LEU A 128 2.41 -7.29 4.95
N LEU A 129 2.09 -8.57 4.72
CA LEU A 129 0.84 -9.18 5.18
C LEU A 129 0.74 -9.22 6.71
N VAL A 130 1.82 -9.62 7.39
CA VAL A 130 1.89 -9.63 8.85
C VAL A 130 1.68 -8.23 9.42
N GLU A 131 2.31 -7.23 8.83
CA GLU A 131 2.15 -5.83 9.24
C GLU A 131 0.71 -5.34 9.08
N VAL A 132 0.10 -5.58 7.92
CA VAL A 132 -1.31 -5.22 7.68
C VAL A 132 -2.23 -5.91 8.69
N LEU A 133 -1.97 -7.18 9.00
CA LEU A 133 -2.72 -7.92 10.01
C LEU A 133 -2.56 -7.30 11.41
N LEU A 134 -1.33 -6.97 11.81
CA LEU A 134 -1.05 -6.34 13.11
C LEU A 134 -1.67 -4.96 13.25
N ILE A 135 -1.60 -4.13 12.20
CA ILE A 135 -2.26 -2.81 12.19
C ILE A 135 -3.78 -2.99 12.32
N THR A 136 -4.37 -3.87 11.52
CA THR A 136 -5.82 -4.14 11.55
C THR A 136 -6.26 -4.66 12.93
N LEU A 137 -5.50 -5.61 13.50
CA LEU A 137 -5.75 -6.13 14.84
C LEU A 137 -5.62 -5.04 15.91
N GLY A 138 -4.59 -4.20 15.82
CA GLY A 138 -4.37 -3.08 16.75
C GLY A 138 -5.53 -2.08 16.72
N LEU A 139 -6.02 -1.72 15.52
CA LEU A 139 -7.17 -0.85 15.34
C LEU A 139 -8.45 -1.49 15.90
N TYR A 140 -8.63 -2.78 15.69
CA TYR A 140 -9.77 -3.54 16.23
C TYR A 140 -9.75 -3.59 17.77
N LEU A 141 -8.59 -3.92 18.37
CA LEU A 141 -8.44 -3.97 19.83
C LEU A 141 -8.58 -2.60 20.50
N ALA A 142 -8.22 -1.52 19.79
CA ALA A 142 -8.45 -0.16 20.27
C ALA A 142 -9.93 0.27 20.23
N ALA A 143 -10.85 -0.65 19.94
CA ALA A 143 -12.30 -0.43 19.81
C ALA A 143 -12.64 0.74 18.84
N LEU A 144 -11.81 0.91 17.83
CA LEU A 144 -12.07 1.85 16.75
C LEU A 144 -13.03 1.19 15.78
N ARG A 145 -14.16 1.82 15.49
CA ARG A 145 -14.91 1.48 14.28
C ARG A 145 -13.93 1.68 13.15
N MET A 146 -13.61 0.60 12.40
CA MET A 146 -12.60 0.60 11.34
C MET A 146 -12.56 1.95 10.61
N PRO A 147 -11.64 2.86 10.94
CA PRO A 147 -11.60 4.20 10.33
C PRO A 147 -10.97 4.16 8.94
N MET A 148 -10.41 3.02 8.56
CA MET A 148 -9.69 2.80 7.30
C MET A 148 -10.08 1.46 6.68
N ASP A 149 -10.24 1.46 5.35
CA ASP A 149 -10.42 0.26 4.57
C ASP A 149 -9.10 -0.53 4.47
N ILE A 150 -9.18 -1.86 4.30
CA ILE A 150 -7.98 -2.73 4.17
C ILE A 150 -7.04 -2.25 3.07
N PRO A 151 -7.50 -1.85 1.85
CA PRO A 151 -6.63 -1.31 0.82
C PRO A 151 -5.84 -0.06 1.26
N GLU A 152 -6.42 0.78 2.11
CA GLU A 152 -5.71 1.94 2.66
C GLU A 152 -4.58 1.52 3.59
N ILE A 153 -4.82 0.53 4.45
CA ILE A 153 -3.79 0.01 5.36
C ILE A 153 -2.64 -0.60 4.56
N VAL A 154 -2.95 -1.36 3.50
CA VAL A 154 -1.96 -1.92 2.57
C VAL A 154 -1.16 -0.80 1.88
N ALA A 155 -1.83 0.27 1.45
CA ALA A 155 -1.17 1.43 0.84
C ALA A 155 -0.18 2.08 1.80
N TYR A 156 -0.61 2.38 3.03
CA TYR A 156 0.26 3.00 4.04
C TYR A 156 1.43 2.11 4.45
N ALA A 157 1.20 0.81 4.65
CA ALA A 157 2.27 -0.15 4.93
C ALA A 157 3.25 -0.29 3.75
N GLY A 158 2.77 -0.19 2.52
CA GLY A 158 3.58 -0.36 1.32
C GLY A 158 4.41 0.86 0.93
N TYR A 159 4.07 2.07 1.35
CA TYR A 159 4.87 3.28 1.03
C TYR A 159 6.32 3.21 1.53
N LYS A 160 6.63 2.41 2.55
CA LYS A 160 8.01 2.21 3.04
C LYS A 160 8.96 1.69 1.95
N TYR A 161 8.44 0.93 0.96
CA TYR A 161 9.28 0.42 -0.12
C TYR A 161 9.92 1.52 -0.95
N VAL A 162 9.29 2.70 -1.05
CA VAL A 162 9.90 3.88 -1.71
C VAL A 162 11.20 4.29 -1.00
N GLY A 163 11.16 4.35 0.35
CA GLY A 163 12.35 4.68 1.14
C GLY A 163 13.41 3.58 1.10
N ILE A 164 13.00 2.30 1.07
CA ILE A 164 13.92 1.17 0.96
C ILE A 164 14.66 1.22 -0.38
N VAL A 165 13.96 1.35 -1.50
CA VAL A 165 14.54 1.46 -2.85
C VAL A 165 15.57 2.59 -2.90
N LEU A 166 15.22 3.78 -2.44
CA LEU A 166 16.18 4.91 -2.45
C LEU A 166 17.40 4.67 -1.54
N SER A 167 17.22 3.98 -0.43
CA SER A 167 18.32 3.67 0.49
C SER A 167 19.27 2.63 -0.09
N VAL A 168 18.74 1.57 -0.74
CA VAL A 168 19.56 0.54 -1.41
C VAL A 168 20.28 1.14 -2.62
N LEU A 169 19.58 1.96 -3.41
CA LEU A 169 20.21 2.67 -4.54
C LEU A 169 21.37 3.58 -4.09
N ALA A 170 21.18 4.32 -2.99
CA ALA A 170 22.25 5.11 -2.39
C ALA A 170 23.41 4.22 -1.90
N GLY A 171 23.11 3.03 -1.40
CA GLY A 171 24.11 2.03 -1.02
C GLY A 171 24.92 1.51 -2.20
N LEU A 172 24.29 1.27 -3.35
CA LEU A 172 24.95 0.87 -4.59
C LEU A 172 25.88 1.95 -5.15
N LEU A 173 25.46 3.23 -5.06
CA LEU A 173 26.21 4.35 -5.64
C LEU A 173 27.29 4.90 -4.71
N LEU A 174 27.01 4.99 -3.41
CA LEU A 174 27.86 5.68 -2.42
C LEU A 174 28.44 4.71 -1.38
N GLY A 175 28.18 3.42 -1.53
CA GLY A 175 28.62 2.39 -0.57
C GLY A 175 27.85 2.43 0.75
N ARG A 176 28.36 1.71 1.75
CA ARG A 176 27.69 1.50 3.04
C ARG A 176 27.33 2.80 3.76
N CYS A 177 28.18 3.82 3.72
CA CYS A 177 27.87 5.11 4.34
C CYS A 177 26.64 5.78 3.69
N GLY A 178 26.55 5.77 2.35
CA GLY A 178 25.41 6.30 1.63
C GLY A 178 24.11 5.58 1.98
N TYR A 179 24.17 4.26 2.10
CA TYR A 179 23.03 3.46 2.53
C TYR A 179 22.49 3.88 3.90
N TYR A 180 23.33 3.94 4.94
CA TYR A 180 22.87 4.28 6.28
C TYR A 180 22.35 5.70 6.39
N VAL A 181 22.98 6.67 5.72
CA VAL A 181 22.52 8.07 5.70
C VAL A 181 21.15 8.16 5.01
N ALA A 182 21.00 7.53 3.85
CA ALA A 182 19.72 7.52 3.14
C ALA A 182 18.64 6.77 3.91
N LEU A 183 18.96 5.63 4.55
CA LEU A 183 18.03 4.89 5.37
C LEU A 183 17.54 5.69 6.57
N LEU A 184 18.44 6.38 7.27
CA LEU A 184 18.08 7.24 8.40
C LEU A 184 17.16 8.38 7.95
N TRP A 185 17.49 9.04 6.84
CA TRP A 185 16.66 10.12 6.29
C TRP A 185 15.27 9.62 5.91
N ASN A 186 15.19 8.55 5.12
CA ASN A 186 13.92 7.98 4.68
C ASN A 186 13.08 7.44 5.84
N SER A 187 13.71 6.85 6.86
CA SER A 187 13.05 6.38 8.07
C SER A 187 12.42 7.53 8.87
N CYS A 188 13.17 8.62 9.09
CA CYS A 188 12.64 9.82 9.75
C CYS A 188 11.49 10.45 8.95
N ALA A 189 11.65 10.57 7.64
CA ALA A 189 10.61 11.09 6.77
C ALA A 189 9.35 10.22 6.84
N PHE A 190 9.51 8.90 6.78
CA PHE A 190 8.38 7.98 6.82
C PHE A 190 7.64 7.95 8.17
N ILE A 191 8.36 8.04 9.30
CA ILE A 191 7.76 8.17 10.63
C ILE A 191 6.86 9.41 10.67
N LEU A 192 7.36 10.56 10.22
CA LEU A 192 6.59 11.81 10.24
C LEU A 192 5.37 11.71 9.32
N PHE A 193 5.54 11.17 8.12
CA PHE A 193 4.43 10.91 7.19
C PHE A 193 3.34 10.05 7.84
N MET A 194 3.73 8.93 8.46
CA MET A 194 2.80 8.01 9.11
C MET A 194 2.07 8.66 10.29
N ILE A 195 2.80 9.37 11.17
CA ILE A 195 2.19 10.05 12.31
C ILE A 195 1.18 11.10 11.85
N GLN A 196 1.53 11.95 10.88
CA GLN A 196 0.64 13.00 10.39
C GLN A 196 -0.62 12.43 9.73
N THR A 197 -0.45 11.42 8.88
CA THR A 197 -1.57 10.81 8.16
C THR A 197 -2.48 9.99 9.07
N MET A 198 -1.89 9.16 9.95
CA MET A 198 -2.66 8.33 10.87
C MET A 198 -3.35 9.16 11.94
N ARG A 199 -2.73 10.24 12.43
CA ARG A 199 -3.33 11.14 13.40
C ARG A 199 -4.66 11.71 12.90
N LEU A 200 -4.72 12.15 11.65
CA LEU A 200 -5.94 12.73 11.08
C LEU A 200 -7.06 11.68 10.87
N LYS A 201 -6.70 10.42 10.64
CA LYS A 201 -7.68 9.35 10.45
C LYS A 201 -8.16 8.70 11.75
N ILE A 202 -7.26 8.58 12.72
CA ILE A 202 -7.53 7.86 13.98
C ILE A 202 -8.07 8.81 15.07
N LEU A 203 -7.72 10.10 15.03
CA LEU A 203 -8.29 11.13 15.90
C LEU A 203 -9.33 11.95 15.09
N PRO A 204 -10.59 11.54 15.04
CA PRO A 204 -11.64 12.37 14.44
C PRO A 204 -11.80 13.65 15.25
N ASP A 205 -12.05 14.76 14.54
CA ASP A 205 -12.36 16.05 15.13
C ASP A 205 -13.46 15.93 16.18
N MET A 206 -13.27 16.59 17.31
CA MET A 206 -14.17 16.57 18.47
C MET A 206 -15.56 17.17 18.18
N ASP A 207 -15.76 17.75 17.00
CA ASP A 207 -16.91 18.61 16.71
C ASP A 207 -18.16 17.88 16.18
N VAL A 208 -18.07 16.64 15.71
CA VAL A 208 -19.18 15.96 15.03
C VAL A 208 -19.98 15.02 15.95
N ALA A 209 -19.46 14.60 17.09
CA ALA A 209 -20.09 13.52 17.87
C ALA A 209 -20.63 13.92 19.27
N GLY A 210 -20.46 15.15 19.73
CA GLY A 210 -21.10 15.63 21.01
C GLY A 210 -20.95 14.71 22.23
N ARG A 211 -20.21 13.60 22.13
CA ARG A 211 -19.88 12.68 23.23
C ARG A 211 -18.43 12.85 23.59
N ALA A 212 -18.21 13.31 24.81
CA ALA A 212 -16.90 13.29 25.46
C ALA A 212 -16.32 11.87 25.37
N GLN A 213 -15.54 11.60 24.33
CA GLN A 213 -14.73 10.39 24.28
C GLN A 213 -13.75 10.48 25.45
N SER A 214 -13.69 9.42 26.25
CA SER A 214 -12.83 9.42 27.43
C SER A 214 -11.39 9.79 27.03
N VAL A 215 -10.77 10.69 27.77
CA VAL A 215 -9.37 11.14 27.57
C VAL A 215 -8.40 9.95 27.43
N SER A 216 -8.74 8.80 28.05
CA SER A 216 -7.99 7.55 27.96
C SER A 216 -8.04 6.93 26.57
N ALA A 217 -9.16 6.97 25.85
CA ALA A 217 -9.29 6.44 24.49
C ALA A 217 -8.46 7.26 23.48
N GLY A 218 -8.43 8.58 23.63
CA GLY A 218 -7.58 9.45 22.80
C GLY A 218 -6.09 9.17 22.99
N ARG A 219 -5.64 8.94 24.23
CA ARG A 219 -4.25 8.57 24.52
C ARG A 219 -3.88 7.21 23.94
N LEU A 220 -4.72 6.21 24.07
CA LEU A 220 -4.49 4.89 23.49
C LEU A 220 -4.32 4.95 21.97
N ARG A 221 -5.16 5.72 21.28
CA ARG A 221 -5.08 5.95 19.83
C ARG A 221 -3.77 6.60 19.42
N MET A 222 -3.35 7.63 20.16
CA MET A 222 -2.06 8.30 19.92
C MET A 222 -0.88 7.33 20.12
N TYR A 223 -0.87 6.54 21.20
CA TYR A 223 0.18 5.54 21.43
C TYR A 223 0.22 4.48 20.33
N LEU A 224 -0.95 4.01 19.86
CA LEU A 224 -1.03 3.06 18.75
C LEU A 224 -0.42 3.65 17.47
N THR A 225 -0.77 4.90 17.14
CA THR A 225 -0.22 5.59 15.95
C THR A 225 1.30 5.71 16.04
N VAL A 226 1.82 6.13 17.19
CA VAL A 226 3.27 6.27 17.41
C VAL A 226 3.95 4.90 17.37
N ALA A 227 3.35 3.86 17.96
CA ALA A 227 3.90 2.50 17.94
C ALA A 227 3.99 1.94 16.50
N ILE A 228 2.94 2.10 15.69
CA ILE A 228 2.94 1.70 14.28
C ILE A 228 4.06 2.44 13.52
N ALA A 229 4.19 3.76 13.71
CA ALA A 229 5.21 4.55 13.05
C ALA A 229 6.64 4.18 13.50
N ALA A 230 6.84 3.87 14.79
CA ALA A 230 8.15 3.53 15.35
C ALA A 230 8.68 2.15 14.89
N VAL A 231 7.79 1.23 14.53
CA VAL A 231 8.18 -0.10 14.00
C VAL A 231 8.70 0.00 12.56
N GLN A 232 8.29 1.01 11.79
CA GLN A 232 8.63 1.12 10.37
C GLN A 232 10.14 1.16 10.08
N PRO A 233 10.98 1.94 10.78
CA PRO A 233 12.42 1.95 10.55
C PRO A 233 13.08 0.58 10.75
N LEU A 234 12.59 -0.19 11.72
CA LEU A 234 13.10 -1.54 11.97
C LEU A 234 12.79 -2.49 10.81
N LEU A 235 11.58 -2.40 10.27
CA LEU A 235 11.18 -3.16 9.08
C LEU A 235 11.96 -2.71 7.83
N MET A 236 12.18 -1.41 7.65
CA MET A 236 12.99 -0.90 6.55
C MET A 236 14.42 -1.40 6.63
N LEU A 237 15.05 -1.33 7.82
CA LEU A 237 16.39 -1.86 8.04
C LEU A 237 16.44 -3.38 7.80
N TRP A 238 15.48 -4.13 8.35
CA TRP A 238 15.42 -5.59 8.21
C TRP A 238 15.32 -6.05 6.76
N LEU A 239 14.44 -5.39 5.96
CA LEU A 239 14.20 -5.75 4.57
C LEU A 239 15.37 -5.37 3.64
N SER A 240 16.16 -4.35 3.99
CA SER A 240 17.23 -3.81 3.13
C SER A 240 18.63 -4.19 3.57
N SER A 241 18.86 -4.60 4.84
CA SER A 241 20.20 -4.89 5.37
C SER A 241 20.93 -5.96 4.57
N ASP A 242 20.25 -7.05 4.26
CA ASP A 242 20.84 -8.20 3.56
C ASP A 242 21.19 -7.90 2.08
N LEU A 243 20.69 -6.80 1.53
CA LEU A 243 21.00 -6.37 0.17
C LEU A 243 22.33 -5.58 0.11
N VAL A 244 22.71 -4.89 1.19
CA VAL A 244 23.86 -3.97 1.21
C VAL A 244 25.01 -4.49 2.06
N LEU A 245 24.74 -5.33 3.05
CA LEU A 245 25.73 -5.91 3.95
C LEU A 245 26.26 -7.24 3.46
#